data_7a0f08e6b174d405c8a6ea1c7800806a
#
_entry.id   7a0f08e6b174d405c8a6ea1c7800806a
#
_cell.length_a   1.000
_cell.length_b   1.000
_cell.length_c   1.000
_cell.angle_alpha   90.00
_cell.angle_beta   90.00
_cell.angle_gamma   90.00
#
_symmetry.space_group_name_H-M   'P 1'
#
loop_
_entity.id
_entity.type
_entity.pdbx_description
1 polymer ?
#
loop_
_entity_poly.entity_id
_entity_poly.type
_entity_poly.pdbx_seq_one_letter_code
_entity_poly.pdbx_strand_id
1 'polypeptide(L)'
;MKKTISIVLALVMALALFTACGSTAAPAATEAPAATEAPAASEAPAATEAPAELSGTVATDGSTSMEKVIGALGESFMEANKGVTFTYNPTGSGSGITAVSEGRCDIGLSSRALKDDEKASGLEETVLALDGIAIIVNPENPVADLDIETIAKIYTGEITNWKDVGGN
;
A
#
# COMPACT_ATOMS: atom_id res chain seq x y z
N MET A 1 -22.96 -30.73 21.91
CA MET A 1 -22.16 -31.65 22.70
C MET A 1 -20.77 -31.01 22.81
N LYS A 2 -20.59 -30.22 23.83
CA LYS A 2 -19.91 -30.51 25.11
C LYS A 2 -18.56 -31.19 24.94
N LYS A 3 -17.48 -30.46 25.26
CA LYS A 3 -16.45 -30.76 26.28
C LYS A 3 -15.29 -29.77 26.06
N THR A 4 -15.15 -28.72 26.86
CA THR A 4 -14.60 -28.58 28.24
C THR A 4 -13.14 -29.01 28.44
N ILE A 5 -12.34 -27.98 28.84
CA ILE A 5 -11.46 -27.96 30.03
C ILE A 5 -10.04 -28.52 29.80
N SER A 6 -8.99 -27.73 30.03
CA SER A 6 -8.32 -27.66 31.32
C SER A 6 -7.29 -26.53 31.39
N ILE A 7 -7.47 -25.75 32.43
CA ILE A 7 -6.53 -24.84 33.07
C ILE A 7 -5.60 -25.67 33.95
N VAL A 8 -4.29 -25.44 33.89
CA VAL A 8 -3.41 -25.79 35.03
C VAL A 8 -2.50 -24.61 35.33
N LEU A 9 -2.83 -23.99 36.43
CA LEU A 9 -2.09 -23.02 37.20
C LEU A 9 -1.08 -23.77 38.08
N ALA A 10 0.19 -23.40 38.06
CA ALA A 10 1.12 -23.81 39.10
C ALA A 10 1.97 -22.62 39.54
N LEU A 11 1.60 -22.14 40.71
CA LEU A 11 2.25 -21.15 41.55
C LEU A 11 3.30 -21.87 42.40
N VAL A 12 4.55 -21.44 42.43
CA VAL A 12 5.46 -21.73 43.53
C VAL A 12 6.22 -20.46 43.93
N MET A 13 5.84 -19.96 45.10
CA MET A 13 6.61 -19.03 45.93
C MET A 13 7.75 -19.79 46.64
N ALA A 14 8.91 -19.22 46.77
CA ALA A 14 9.78 -19.45 47.90
C ALA A 14 10.59 -18.20 48.23
N LEU A 15 10.29 -17.68 49.39
CA LEU A 15 10.94 -16.60 50.12
C LEU A 15 12.20 -17.17 50.83
N ALA A 16 13.29 -16.45 50.85
CA ALA A 16 14.26 -16.52 51.92
C ALA A 16 15.04 -15.21 52.08
N LEU A 17 14.72 -14.56 53.18
CA LEU A 17 15.48 -13.46 53.81
C LEU A 17 16.73 -14.03 54.52
N PHE A 18 17.86 -13.36 54.43
CA PHE A 18 18.80 -13.26 55.53
C PHE A 18 19.54 -11.93 55.54
N THR A 19 19.39 -11.26 56.65
CA THR A 19 20.07 -10.05 57.14
C THR A 19 21.48 -10.39 57.65
N ALA A 20 22.46 -9.49 57.53
CA ALA A 20 23.21 -9.02 58.66
C ALA A 20 24.28 -7.96 58.29
N CYS A 21 24.40 -7.00 59.15
CA CYS A 21 25.27 -5.83 59.24
C CYS A 21 26.78 -6.08 59.22
N GLY A 22 27.55 -5.04 58.88
CA GLY A 22 28.93 -4.87 59.25
C GLY A 22 29.58 -3.66 58.59
N SER A 23 29.65 -2.53 59.34
CA SER A 23 30.40 -1.31 59.04
C SER A 23 31.92 -1.52 58.97
N THR A 24 32.60 -0.85 58.05
CA THR A 24 33.81 0.01 58.32
C THR A 24 34.21 0.79 57.06
N ALA A 25 34.63 2.01 57.28
CA ALA A 25 34.90 3.06 56.27
C ALA A 25 36.28 3.04 55.66
N ALA A 26 36.35 3.49 54.38
CA ALA A 26 37.34 4.29 53.64
C ALA A 26 38.70 3.60 53.24
N PRO A 27 39.40 4.10 52.17
CA PRO A 27 39.17 5.27 51.32
C PRO A 27 39.15 4.97 49.81
N ALA A 28 38.80 6.00 49.05
CA ALA A 28 38.64 6.11 47.62
C ALA A 28 39.79 5.57 46.77
N ALA A 29 39.49 4.72 45.83
CA ALA A 29 40.32 4.43 44.66
C ALA A 29 39.49 4.75 43.41
N THR A 30 40.16 5.52 42.54
CA THR A 30 39.71 6.05 41.25
C THR A 30 39.05 4.99 40.38
N GLU A 31 37.79 5.23 39.98
CA GLU A 31 37.07 4.40 39.01
C GLU A 31 37.78 4.42 37.66
N ALA A 32 38.15 3.25 37.18
CA ALA A 32 38.49 3.02 35.78
C ALA A 32 37.15 3.01 34.95
N PRO A 33 37.15 3.54 33.71
CA PRO A 33 35.93 3.58 32.92
C PRO A 33 35.40 2.17 32.63
N ALA A 34 34.08 2.01 32.88
CA ALA A 34 33.36 0.80 32.60
C ALA A 34 33.52 0.38 31.14
N ALA A 35 33.87 -0.87 30.92
CA ALA A 35 33.85 -1.49 29.60
C ALA A 35 32.44 -1.42 29.03
N THR A 36 32.32 -0.77 27.87
CA THR A 36 31.13 -0.74 27.06
C THR A 36 30.76 -2.19 26.67
N GLU A 37 29.60 -2.68 27.14
CA GLU A 37 29.08 -3.96 26.69
C GLU A 37 28.95 -3.93 25.16
N ALA A 38 29.47 -4.94 24.50
CA ALA A 38 29.29 -5.16 23.08
C ALA A 38 27.81 -5.35 22.80
N PRO A 39 27.25 -4.75 21.72
CA PRO A 39 25.85 -4.97 21.38
C PRO A 39 25.60 -6.46 21.16
N ALA A 40 24.54 -6.97 21.80
CA ALA A 40 24.08 -8.33 21.62
C ALA A 40 23.92 -8.61 20.11
N ALA A 41 24.46 -9.72 19.66
CA ALA A 41 24.31 -10.17 18.28
C ALA A 41 22.82 -10.20 17.95
N SER A 42 22.40 -9.38 16.99
CA SER A 42 21.07 -9.41 16.40
C SER A 42 20.84 -10.84 15.88
N GLU A 43 19.83 -11.51 16.37
CA GLU A 43 19.40 -12.80 15.83
C GLU A 43 19.20 -12.62 14.33
N ALA A 44 19.82 -13.49 13.55
CA ALA A 44 19.62 -13.53 12.11
C ALA A 44 18.12 -13.74 11.85
N PRO A 45 17.51 -13.01 10.90
CA PRO A 45 16.11 -13.23 10.59
C PRO A 45 15.90 -14.71 10.25
N ALA A 46 14.90 -15.32 10.88
CA ALA A 46 14.50 -16.69 10.61
C ALA A 46 14.38 -16.86 9.08
N ALA A 47 14.94 -17.93 8.55
CA ALA A 47 14.86 -18.23 7.13
C ALA A 47 13.38 -18.23 6.75
N THR A 48 12.99 -17.25 5.93
CA THR A 48 11.66 -17.19 5.32
C THR A 48 11.52 -18.48 4.49
N GLU A 49 10.54 -19.32 4.81
CA GLU A 49 10.19 -20.47 3.97
C GLU A 49 10.09 -20.00 2.53
N ALA A 50 10.68 -20.73 1.61
CA ALA A 50 10.59 -20.41 0.19
C ALA A 50 9.12 -20.28 -0.18
N PRO A 51 8.70 -19.20 -0.86
CA PRO A 51 7.31 -19.02 -1.22
C PRO A 51 6.80 -20.24 -1.98
N ALA A 52 5.65 -20.77 -1.59
CA ALA A 52 5.00 -21.84 -2.35
C ALA A 52 4.86 -21.36 -3.81
N GLU A 53 5.20 -22.24 -4.78
CA GLU A 53 5.07 -21.90 -6.19
C GLU A 53 3.61 -21.54 -6.50
N LEU A 54 3.38 -20.28 -6.85
CA LEU A 54 2.06 -19.81 -7.24
C LEU A 54 1.71 -20.36 -8.63
N SER A 55 0.45 -20.78 -8.78
CA SER A 55 -0.07 -21.25 -10.08
C SER A 55 -1.54 -20.88 -10.22
N GLY A 56 -2.00 -20.69 -11.45
CA GLY A 56 -3.38 -20.33 -11.75
C GLY A 56 -3.47 -19.13 -12.69
N THR A 57 -4.66 -18.56 -12.78
CA THR A 57 -4.93 -17.38 -13.61
C THR A 57 -5.35 -16.22 -12.72
N VAL A 58 -4.81 -15.03 -12.99
CA VAL A 58 -5.28 -13.75 -12.45
C VAL A 58 -5.94 -12.98 -13.59
N ALA A 59 -7.25 -12.84 -13.52
CA ALA A 59 -8.04 -12.12 -14.50
C ALA A 59 -8.29 -10.68 -14.05
N THR A 60 -7.92 -9.69 -14.87
CA THR A 60 -8.16 -8.27 -14.59
C THR A 60 -8.99 -7.64 -15.69
N ASP A 61 -9.83 -6.69 -15.31
CA ASP A 61 -10.73 -5.97 -16.20
C ASP A 61 -10.81 -4.50 -15.78
N GLY A 62 -10.90 -3.56 -16.71
CA GLY A 62 -11.24 -2.18 -16.38
C GLY A 62 -10.48 -1.10 -17.13
N SER A 63 -9.96 -0.14 -16.37
CA SER A 63 -9.42 1.13 -16.87
C SER A 63 -8.41 1.00 -18.00
N THR A 64 -8.73 1.57 -19.15
CA THR A 64 -7.83 1.63 -20.32
C THR A 64 -6.60 2.48 -20.08
N SER A 65 -6.68 3.49 -19.19
CA SER A 65 -5.52 4.33 -18.82
C SER A 65 -4.44 3.55 -18.09
N MET A 66 -4.78 2.43 -17.45
CA MET A 66 -3.85 1.58 -16.72
C MET A 66 -3.14 0.53 -17.60
N GLU A 67 -3.50 0.40 -18.87
CA GLU A 67 -3.00 -0.65 -19.77
C GLU A 67 -1.50 -0.87 -19.70
N LYS A 68 -0.72 0.20 -19.84
CA LYS A 68 0.75 0.11 -19.87
C LYS A 68 1.33 -0.35 -18.52
N VAL A 69 0.84 0.21 -17.42
CA VAL A 69 1.35 -0.12 -16.08
C VAL A 69 0.95 -1.53 -15.68
N ILE A 70 -0.28 -1.93 -15.97
CA ILE A 70 -0.79 -3.27 -15.65
C ILE A 70 -0.16 -4.33 -16.54
N GLY A 71 0.08 -4.02 -17.81
CA GLY A 71 0.83 -4.92 -18.70
C GLY A 71 2.23 -5.21 -18.17
N ALA A 72 3.00 -4.17 -17.84
CA ALA A 72 4.33 -4.33 -17.29
C ALA A 72 4.37 -5.08 -15.95
N LEU A 73 3.41 -4.81 -15.06
CA LEU A 73 3.29 -5.52 -13.78
C LEU A 73 2.90 -6.98 -13.97
N GLY A 74 1.96 -7.26 -14.88
CA GLY A 74 1.54 -8.62 -15.22
C GLY A 74 2.68 -9.45 -15.81
N GLU A 75 3.44 -8.90 -16.75
CA GLU A 75 4.63 -9.54 -17.32
C GLU A 75 5.66 -9.85 -16.23
N SER A 76 6.00 -8.86 -15.39
CA SER A 76 6.95 -9.02 -14.29
C SER A 76 6.49 -10.07 -13.27
N PHE A 77 5.19 -10.11 -12.97
CA PHE A 77 4.61 -11.09 -12.07
C PHE A 77 4.68 -12.52 -12.63
N MET A 78 4.38 -12.70 -13.93
CA MET A 78 4.51 -13.99 -14.62
C MET A 78 5.97 -14.43 -14.76
N GLU A 79 6.90 -13.50 -14.90
CA GLU A 79 8.33 -13.81 -14.89
C GLU A 79 8.79 -14.37 -13.55
N ALA A 80 8.31 -13.80 -12.46
CA ALA A 80 8.61 -14.24 -11.09
C ALA A 80 7.85 -15.51 -10.70
N ASN A 81 6.68 -15.78 -11.30
CA ASN A 81 5.78 -16.88 -10.97
C ASN A 81 5.38 -17.65 -12.22
N LYS A 82 6.22 -18.56 -12.66
CA LYS A 82 6.06 -19.29 -13.95
C LYS A 82 4.78 -20.12 -14.08
N GLY A 83 4.14 -20.45 -12.95
CA GLY A 83 2.86 -21.17 -12.92
C GLY A 83 1.63 -20.26 -13.05
N VAL A 84 1.81 -18.92 -13.09
CA VAL A 84 0.70 -17.96 -13.16
C VAL A 84 0.52 -17.44 -14.57
N THR A 85 -0.75 -17.32 -14.98
CA THR A 85 -1.18 -16.60 -16.18
C THR A 85 -1.90 -15.33 -15.75
N PHE A 86 -1.46 -14.18 -16.24
CA PHE A 86 -2.11 -12.89 -16.02
C PHE A 86 -2.85 -12.44 -17.28
N THR A 87 -4.09 -11.99 -17.14
CA THR A 87 -4.89 -11.48 -18.25
C THR A 87 -5.45 -10.10 -17.93
N TYR A 88 -5.54 -9.24 -18.93
CA TYR A 88 -6.10 -7.90 -18.82
C TYR A 88 -7.09 -7.62 -19.95
N ASN A 89 -8.26 -7.10 -19.59
CA ASN A 89 -9.32 -6.71 -20.50
C ASN A 89 -9.64 -5.21 -20.36
N PRO A 90 -9.30 -4.35 -21.36
CA PRO A 90 -9.47 -2.90 -21.27
C PRO A 90 -10.91 -2.46 -21.57
N THR A 91 -11.80 -2.48 -20.60
CA THR A 91 -13.23 -2.16 -20.76
C THR A 91 -13.64 -0.80 -20.19
N GLY A 92 -12.74 -0.15 -19.44
CA GLY A 92 -13.00 1.11 -18.72
C GLY A 92 -13.31 0.90 -17.24
N SER A 93 -13.04 1.95 -16.42
CA SER A 93 -13.12 1.88 -14.95
C SER A 93 -14.47 1.40 -14.43
N GLY A 94 -15.58 1.89 -14.98
CA GLY A 94 -16.92 1.48 -14.53
C GLY A 94 -17.21 0.01 -14.79
N SER A 95 -16.83 -0.49 -15.97
CA SER A 95 -17.00 -1.91 -16.33
C SER A 95 -16.12 -2.82 -15.46
N GLY A 96 -14.88 -2.42 -15.17
CA GLY A 96 -13.98 -3.16 -14.29
C GLY A 96 -14.50 -3.27 -12.86
N ILE A 97 -15.00 -2.17 -12.29
CA ILE A 97 -15.62 -2.17 -10.97
C ILE A 97 -16.84 -3.11 -10.93
N THR A 98 -17.68 -3.06 -11.96
CA THR A 98 -18.83 -3.97 -12.08
C THR A 98 -18.36 -5.41 -12.23
N ALA A 99 -17.36 -5.67 -13.06
CA ALA A 99 -16.86 -7.02 -13.30
C ALA A 99 -16.32 -7.67 -12.02
N VAL A 100 -15.55 -6.95 -11.21
CA VAL A 100 -15.03 -7.48 -9.96
C VAL A 100 -16.13 -7.66 -8.91
N SER A 101 -17.10 -6.74 -8.83
CA SER A 101 -18.22 -6.86 -7.89
C SER A 101 -19.15 -8.06 -8.19
N GLU A 102 -19.22 -8.46 -9.45
CA GLU A 102 -19.98 -9.63 -9.92
C GLU A 102 -19.14 -10.92 -9.94
N GLY A 103 -17.87 -10.88 -9.54
CA GLY A 103 -16.96 -12.04 -9.55
C GLY A 103 -16.58 -12.52 -10.96
N ARG A 104 -16.65 -11.65 -11.98
CA ARG A 104 -16.28 -11.97 -13.36
C ARG A 104 -14.78 -11.81 -13.62
N CYS A 105 -14.07 -11.09 -12.74
CA CYS A 105 -12.62 -10.99 -12.71
C CYS A 105 -12.13 -10.96 -11.26
N ASP A 106 -10.84 -11.18 -11.07
CA ASP A 106 -10.22 -11.19 -9.74
C ASP A 106 -9.86 -9.78 -9.27
N ILE A 107 -9.47 -8.91 -10.21
CA ILE A 107 -9.06 -7.53 -9.91
C ILE A 107 -9.74 -6.58 -10.89
N GLY A 108 -10.51 -5.64 -10.35
CA GLY A 108 -11.08 -4.52 -11.10
C GLY A 108 -10.10 -3.35 -11.15
N LEU A 109 -9.86 -2.79 -12.33
CA LEU A 109 -8.93 -1.69 -12.55
C LEU A 109 -9.69 -0.37 -12.73
N SER A 110 -9.33 0.64 -11.96
CA SER A 110 -9.97 1.95 -11.99
C SER A 110 -8.96 3.09 -12.00
N SER A 111 -9.16 4.09 -12.85
CA SER A 111 -8.41 5.35 -12.87
C SER A 111 -9.11 6.46 -12.05
N ARG A 112 -10.06 6.10 -11.21
CA ARG A 112 -10.73 6.98 -10.24
C ARG A 112 -10.95 6.25 -8.92
N ALA A 113 -11.16 7.01 -7.86
CA ALA A 113 -11.58 6.43 -6.58
C ALA A 113 -12.95 5.73 -6.71
N LEU A 114 -13.18 4.74 -5.85
CA LEU A 114 -14.49 4.11 -5.71
C LEU A 114 -15.50 5.12 -5.14
N LYS A 115 -16.72 5.06 -5.66
CA LYS A 115 -17.87 5.78 -5.10
C LYS A 115 -18.33 5.11 -3.81
N ASP A 116 -19.13 5.82 -3.02
CA ASP A 116 -19.61 5.31 -1.73
C ASP A 116 -20.47 4.05 -1.86
N ASP A 117 -21.31 3.95 -2.90
CA ASP A 117 -22.09 2.77 -3.21
C ASP A 117 -21.22 1.58 -3.66
N GLU A 118 -20.16 1.85 -4.41
CA GLU A 118 -19.17 0.84 -4.81
C GLU A 118 -18.38 0.30 -3.61
N LYS A 119 -17.97 1.16 -2.68
CA LYS A 119 -17.36 0.76 -1.40
C LYS A 119 -18.31 -0.04 -0.52
N ALA A 120 -19.57 0.35 -0.47
CA ALA A 120 -20.59 -0.35 0.29
C ALA A 120 -20.87 -1.77 -0.22
N SER A 121 -20.49 -2.10 -1.47
CA SER A 121 -20.61 -3.44 -2.03
C SER A 121 -19.53 -4.42 -1.56
N GLY A 122 -18.63 -4.00 -0.67
CA GLY A 122 -17.57 -4.84 -0.09
C GLY A 122 -16.29 -4.90 -0.93
N LEU A 123 -16.13 -4.00 -1.89
CA LEU A 123 -14.88 -3.88 -2.64
C LEU A 123 -13.81 -3.19 -1.81
N GLU A 124 -12.60 -3.74 -1.84
CA GLU A 124 -11.41 -3.14 -1.24
C GLU A 124 -10.62 -2.36 -2.29
N GLU A 125 -10.23 -1.12 -1.96
CA GLU A 125 -9.49 -0.23 -2.85
C GLU A 125 -8.01 -0.21 -2.47
N THR A 126 -7.16 -0.59 -3.43
CA THR A 126 -5.71 -0.44 -3.31
C THR A 126 -5.20 0.59 -4.31
N VAL A 127 -4.63 1.70 -3.83
CA VAL A 127 -4.03 2.73 -4.68
C VAL A 127 -2.68 2.25 -5.20
N LEU A 128 -2.59 2.05 -6.51
CA LEU A 128 -1.39 1.59 -7.18
C LEU A 128 -0.41 2.72 -7.49
N ALA A 129 -0.92 3.85 -7.99
CA ALA A 129 -0.15 5.04 -8.36
C ALA A 129 -1.05 6.28 -8.36
N LEU A 130 -0.43 7.44 -8.33
CA LEU A 130 -1.10 8.71 -8.59
C LEU A 130 -0.88 9.09 -10.06
N ASP A 131 -1.94 9.50 -10.73
CA ASP A 131 -1.90 9.99 -12.11
C ASP A 131 -2.25 11.48 -12.14
N GLY A 132 -1.70 12.21 -13.11
CA GLY A 132 -1.93 13.62 -13.32
C GLY A 132 -2.39 13.89 -14.75
N ILE A 133 -3.48 14.62 -14.91
CA ILE A 133 -3.97 15.08 -16.20
C ILE A 133 -3.41 16.49 -16.43
N ALA A 134 -2.60 16.64 -17.49
CA ALA A 134 -2.10 17.94 -17.93
C ALA A 134 -2.95 18.46 -19.09
N ILE A 135 -3.36 19.72 -18.99
CA ILE A 135 -3.97 20.43 -20.11
C ILE A 135 -2.87 21.13 -20.87
N ILE A 136 -2.77 20.83 -22.14
CA ILE A 136 -1.75 21.41 -23.04
C ILE A 136 -2.41 22.33 -24.05
N VAL A 137 -1.70 23.40 -24.41
CA VAL A 137 -2.09 24.32 -25.46
C VAL A 137 -0.97 24.42 -26.51
N ASN A 138 -1.28 25.01 -27.68
CA ASN A 138 -0.26 25.29 -28.71
C ASN A 138 0.83 26.18 -28.09
N PRO A 139 2.13 25.91 -28.35
CA PRO A 139 3.25 26.72 -27.86
C PRO A 139 3.18 28.21 -28.21
N GLU A 140 2.49 28.56 -29.31
CA GLU A 140 2.27 29.95 -29.72
C GLU A 140 1.14 30.64 -28.93
N ASN A 141 0.36 29.90 -28.15
CA ASN A 141 -0.67 30.47 -27.30
C ASN A 141 -0.01 31.10 -26.05
N PRO A 142 -0.20 32.41 -25.80
CA PRO A 142 0.44 33.09 -24.67
C PRO A 142 -0.18 32.76 -23.32
N VAL A 143 -1.25 31.98 -23.26
CA VAL A 143 -1.88 31.55 -22.02
C VAL A 143 -0.93 30.62 -21.26
N ALA A 144 -0.41 31.07 -20.12
CA ALA A 144 0.58 30.33 -19.33
C ALA A 144 -0.04 29.56 -18.17
N ASP A 145 -1.16 30.06 -17.63
CA ASP A 145 -1.84 29.49 -16.45
C ASP A 145 -3.35 29.79 -16.50
N LEU A 146 -4.15 28.84 -16.07
CA LEU A 146 -5.59 28.98 -15.93
C LEU A 146 -6.05 28.24 -14.65
N ASP A 147 -6.94 28.84 -13.91
CA ASP A 147 -7.61 28.16 -12.81
C ASP A 147 -8.64 27.13 -13.30
N ILE A 148 -9.02 26.21 -12.42
CA ILE A 148 -9.95 25.13 -12.73
C ILE A 148 -11.33 25.67 -13.16
N GLU A 149 -11.79 26.78 -12.58
CA GLU A 149 -13.09 27.37 -12.91
C GLU A 149 -13.09 27.93 -14.33
N THR A 150 -12.01 28.62 -14.70
CA THR A 150 -11.81 29.14 -16.08
C THR A 150 -11.71 27.99 -17.10
N ILE A 151 -10.98 26.93 -16.76
CA ILE A 151 -10.92 25.72 -17.60
C ILE A 151 -12.32 25.11 -17.77
N ALA A 152 -13.09 24.99 -16.70
CA ALA A 152 -14.45 24.47 -16.77
C ALA A 152 -15.33 25.32 -17.69
N LYS A 153 -15.24 26.67 -17.63
CA LYS A 153 -15.99 27.57 -18.50
C LYS A 153 -15.62 27.45 -19.99
N ILE A 154 -14.37 27.14 -20.28
CA ILE A 154 -13.94 26.84 -21.64
C ILE A 154 -14.58 25.54 -22.13
N TYR A 155 -14.56 24.48 -21.35
CA TYR A 155 -15.13 23.18 -21.73
C TYR A 155 -16.67 23.18 -21.77
N THR A 156 -17.34 24.02 -20.98
CA THR A 156 -18.81 24.20 -21.03
C THR A 156 -19.25 25.13 -22.14
N GLY A 157 -18.32 25.85 -22.79
CA GLY A 157 -18.61 26.79 -23.86
C GLY A 157 -19.10 28.17 -23.39
N GLU A 158 -18.93 28.50 -22.12
CA GLU A 158 -19.17 29.86 -21.62
C GLU A 158 -18.07 30.83 -22.07
N ILE A 159 -16.85 30.35 -22.17
CA ILE A 159 -15.71 31.06 -22.75
C ILE A 159 -15.39 30.41 -24.09
N THR A 160 -15.56 31.17 -25.18
CA THR A 160 -15.38 30.67 -26.54
C THR A 160 -14.22 31.31 -27.30
N ASN A 161 -13.56 32.32 -26.68
CA ASN A 161 -12.46 33.04 -27.30
C ASN A 161 -11.25 33.07 -26.34
N TRP A 162 -10.06 32.74 -26.86
CA TRP A 162 -8.82 32.77 -26.11
C TRP A 162 -8.48 34.18 -25.57
N LYS A 163 -8.95 35.25 -26.24
CA LYS A 163 -8.76 36.63 -25.77
C LYS A 163 -9.37 36.86 -24.38
N ASP A 164 -10.44 36.17 -24.03
CA ASP A 164 -11.12 36.32 -22.77
C ASP A 164 -10.31 35.78 -21.58
N VAL A 165 -9.27 34.99 -21.88
CA VAL A 165 -8.38 34.34 -20.90
C VAL A 165 -6.90 34.66 -21.13
N GLY A 166 -6.60 35.77 -21.83
CA GLY A 166 -5.23 36.23 -22.07
C GLY A 166 -4.53 35.61 -23.28
N GLY A 167 -5.27 34.93 -24.13
CA GLY A 167 -4.79 34.40 -25.40
C GLY A 167 -4.90 35.42 -26.55
N ASN A 168 -4.52 35.01 -27.75
CA ASN A 168 -4.57 35.79 -28.98
C ASN A 168 -5.91 35.67 -29.69
#